data_dd8fe9cd2e55ef2dc1f03a5411e5274f
#
_entry.id   dd8fe9cd2e55ef2dc1f03a5411e5274f
#
_cell.length_a   1.000
_cell.length_b   1.000
_cell.length_c   1.000
_cell.angle_alpha   90.00
_cell.angle_beta   90.00
_cell.angle_gamma   90.00
#
_symmetry.space_group_name_H-M   'P 1'
#
loop_
_entity.id
_entity.type
_entity.pdbx_description
1 polymer ?
#
loop_
_entity_poly.entity_id
_entity_poly.type
_entity_poly.pdbx_seq_one_letter_code
_entity_poly.pdbx_strand_id
1 'polypeptide(L)'
;MALKLILIRHGESEGNVQRKFSGFQDVDLTEKGVWQAKRLARRLEGEQVNAVYCSDLKRARHTAEIIFGDRGKDIVTNPKFREINFGAWEGYTFEEVKAKFGYGDKFNFWLENIKVEVNIPQGESLVDLNDRVMAELNNVLKKQEKIDKDKTIALVCHGGTIRVILSNALNIGLKNMWNIEQYSTALNIINYYDHKAFVALINDTSHLEDWWESGLKINTDKKKDE
;
A
#
# COMPACT_ATOMS: atom_id res chain seq x y z
N MET A 1 -23.42 -11.78 6.28
CA MET A 1 -22.96 -10.41 6.58
C MET A 1 -21.82 -10.07 5.63
N ALA A 2 -21.90 -8.94 4.93
CA ALA A 2 -20.86 -8.52 4.00
C ALA A 2 -20.01 -7.40 4.62
N LEU A 3 -18.69 -7.55 4.55
CA LEU A 3 -17.76 -6.50 4.94
C LEU A 3 -16.91 -6.13 3.71
N LYS A 4 -16.98 -4.88 3.31
CA LYS A 4 -16.18 -4.32 2.22
C LYS A 4 -14.94 -3.65 2.80
N LEU A 5 -13.77 -4.11 2.41
CA LEU A 5 -12.49 -3.49 2.74
C LEU A 5 -11.96 -2.74 1.52
N ILE A 6 -11.80 -1.44 1.66
CA ILE A 6 -11.18 -0.55 0.69
C ILE A 6 -9.73 -0.34 1.11
N LEU A 7 -8.78 -0.82 0.31
CA LEU A 7 -7.35 -0.62 0.54
C LEU A 7 -6.84 0.48 -0.39
N ILE A 8 -6.15 1.45 0.16
CA ILE A 8 -5.63 2.61 -0.56
C ILE A 8 -4.14 2.76 -0.27
N ARG A 9 -3.31 2.76 -1.32
CA ARG A 9 -1.92 3.16 -1.17
C ARG A 9 -1.85 4.68 -1.02
N HIS A 10 -0.96 5.17 -0.16
CA HIS A 10 -0.70 6.61 -0.03
C HIS A 10 -0.36 7.25 -1.37
N GLY A 11 -0.59 8.57 -1.49
CA GLY A 11 -0.19 9.39 -2.65
C GLY A 11 1.32 9.38 -2.87
N GLU A 12 1.78 9.90 -4.02
CA GLU A 12 3.21 10.03 -4.30
C GLU A 12 3.91 10.79 -3.17
N SER A 13 5.02 10.26 -2.67
CA SER A 13 5.85 10.85 -1.62
C SER A 13 7.24 11.20 -2.16
N GLU A 14 7.98 12.02 -1.40
CA GLU A 14 9.36 12.39 -1.74
C GLU A 14 10.25 11.16 -1.96
N GLY A 15 10.08 10.11 -1.15
CA GLY A 15 10.83 8.86 -1.33
C GLY A 15 10.50 8.14 -2.63
N ASN A 16 9.24 8.21 -3.10
CA ASN A 16 8.86 7.64 -4.40
C ASN A 16 9.54 8.36 -5.57
N VAL A 17 9.59 9.70 -5.54
CA VAL A 17 10.26 10.49 -6.58
C VAL A 17 11.76 10.18 -6.63
N GLN A 18 12.39 10.06 -5.47
CA GLN A 18 13.82 9.74 -5.35
C GLN A 18 14.13 8.25 -5.58
N ARG A 19 13.12 7.39 -5.77
CA ARG A 19 13.26 5.94 -5.91
C ARG A 19 14.02 5.27 -4.76
N LYS A 20 13.85 5.81 -3.54
CA LYS A 20 14.51 5.33 -2.32
C LYS A 20 13.61 4.38 -1.54
N PHE A 21 14.22 3.43 -0.85
CA PHE A 21 13.56 2.66 0.18
C PHE A 21 13.19 3.59 1.34
N SER A 22 11.91 3.90 1.48
CA SER A 22 11.43 4.78 2.54
C SER A 22 11.06 4.03 3.83
N GLY A 23 10.53 2.81 3.69
CA GLY A 23 10.16 1.98 4.84
C GLY A 23 9.46 2.73 5.95
N PHE A 24 10.12 2.84 7.10
CA PHE A 24 9.66 3.54 8.29
C PHE A 24 10.03 5.03 8.32
N GLN A 25 10.82 5.53 7.34
CA GLN A 25 11.08 6.97 7.24
C GLN A 25 9.78 7.75 7.09
N ASP A 26 9.65 8.81 7.86
CA ASP A 26 8.44 9.60 7.96
C ASP A 26 8.43 10.78 6.96
N VAL A 27 8.52 10.43 5.67
CA VAL A 27 8.44 11.38 4.55
C VAL A 27 6.99 11.77 4.25
N ASP A 28 6.79 12.98 3.72
CA ASP A 28 5.46 13.49 3.38
C ASP A 28 5.12 13.26 1.90
N LEU A 29 3.90 13.66 1.52
CA LEU A 29 3.43 13.68 0.15
C LEU A 29 4.12 14.79 -0.66
N THR A 30 4.28 14.54 -1.95
CA THR A 30 4.57 15.61 -2.93
C THR A 30 3.28 16.38 -3.27
N GLU A 31 3.39 17.53 -3.93
CA GLU A 31 2.23 18.25 -4.47
C GLU A 31 1.39 17.35 -5.38
N LYS A 32 2.05 16.50 -6.18
CA LYS A 32 1.39 15.50 -7.02
C LYS A 32 0.66 14.45 -6.17
N GLY A 33 1.27 13.99 -5.07
CA GLY A 33 0.62 13.07 -4.14
C GLY A 33 -0.64 13.65 -3.51
N VAL A 34 -0.60 14.93 -3.13
CA VAL A 34 -1.77 15.68 -2.63
C VAL A 34 -2.87 15.76 -3.71
N TRP A 35 -2.50 16.10 -4.96
CA TRP A 35 -3.43 16.12 -6.08
C TRP A 35 -4.06 14.75 -6.33
N GLN A 36 -3.27 13.67 -6.33
CA GLN A 36 -3.77 12.30 -6.48
C GLN A 36 -4.78 11.94 -5.39
N ALA A 37 -4.49 12.27 -4.13
CA ALA A 37 -5.39 12.03 -3.01
C ALA A 37 -6.71 12.81 -3.16
N LYS A 38 -6.68 14.06 -3.63
CA LYS A 38 -7.88 14.86 -3.92
C LYS A 38 -8.72 14.24 -5.04
N ARG A 39 -8.10 13.68 -6.07
CA ARG A 39 -8.82 12.96 -7.16
C ARG A 39 -9.53 11.72 -6.61
N LEU A 40 -8.85 10.94 -5.78
CA LEU A 40 -9.44 9.77 -5.14
C LEU A 40 -10.57 10.16 -4.17
N ALA A 41 -10.43 11.28 -3.44
CA ALA A 41 -11.49 11.80 -2.57
C ALA A 41 -12.79 12.04 -3.34
N ARG A 42 -12.72 12.67 -4.53
CA ARG A 42 -13.87 12.89 -5.42
C ARG A 42 -14.50 11.57 -5.89
N ARG A 43 -13.65 10.60 -6.30
CA ARG A 43 -14.13 9.28 -6.73
C ARG A 43 -14.90 8.54 -5.63
N LEU A 44 -14.46 8.71 -4.37
CA LEU A 44 -15.07 8.05 -3.22
C LEU A 44 -16.16 8.90 -2.55
N GLU A 45 -16.59 10.03 -3.12
CA GLU A 45 -17.52 10.97 -2.49
C GLU A 45 -18.86 10.32 -2.11
N GLY A 46 -19.38 9.45 -2.98
CA GLY A 46 -20.63 8.69 -2.72
C GLY A 46 -20.47 7.44 -1.87
N GLU A 47 -19.23 7.05 -1.54
CA GLU A 47 -18.99 5.81 -0.79
C GLU A 47 -19.22 6.04 0.71
N GLN A 48 -20.13 5.27 1.29
CA GLN A 48 -20.40 5.31 2.74
C GLN A 48 -19.37 4.43 3.48
N VAL A 49 -18.36 5.06 4.07
CA VAL A 49 -17.33 4.39 4.87
C VAL A 49 -17.72 4.44 6.35
N ASN A 50 -17.71 3.30 7.03
CA ASN A 50 -18.09 3.20 8.45
C ASN A 50 -16.90 3.46 9.40
N ALA A 51 -15.69 3.04 9.00
CA ALA A 51 -14.47 3.23 9.78
C ALA A 51 -13.29 3.49 8.84
N VAL A 52 -12.38 4.38 9.26
CA VAL A 52 -11.16 4.69 8.52
C VAL A 52 -9.96 4.37 9.40
N TYR A 53 -9.09 3.53 8.89
CA TYR A 53 -7.80 3.20 9.49
C TYR A 53 -6.68 3.69 8.57
N CYS A 54 -5.55 4.05 9.14
CA CYS A 54 -4.35 4.32 8.35
C CYS A 54 -3.06 3.97 9.09
N SER A 55 -1.98 3.80 8.34
CA SER A 55 -0.64 3.84 8.90
C SER A 55 -0.41 5.20 9.57
N ASP A 56 0.38 5.21 10.63
CA ASP A 56 0.76 6.43 11.36
C ASP A 56 1.84 7.25 10.65
N LEU A 57 2.44 6.75 9.55
CA LEU A 57 3.41 7.51 8.75
C LEU A 57 2.73 8.65 8.00
N LYS A 58 3.37 9.83 7.97
CA LYS A 58 2.83 11.08 7.42
C LYS A 58 2.17 10.92 6.07
N ARG A 59 2.84 10.30 5.10
CA ARG A 59 2.30 10.10 3.75
C ARG A 59 0.97 9.35 3.72
N ALA A 60 0.78 8.35 4.59
CA ALA A 60 -0.47 7.60 4.66
C ALA A 60 -1.54 8.37 5.42
N ARG A 61 -1.16 9.01 6.55
CA ARG A 61 -2.07 9.84 7.35
C ARG A 61 -2.56 11.04 6.55
N HIS A 62 -1.67 11.79 5.91
CA HIS A 62 -2.04 12.95 5.08
C HIS A 62 -2.95 12.53 3.90
N THR A 63 -2.68 11.39 3.26
CA THR A 63 -3.59 10.83 2.25
C THR A 63 -4.98 10.53 2.83
N ALA A 64 -5.05 9.91 4.02
CA ALA A 64 -6.33 9.59 4.67
C ALA A 64 -7.09 10.87 5.07
N GLU A 65 -6.41 11.88 5.58
CA GLU A 65 -6.98 13.18 5.94
C GLU A 65 -7.58 13.89 4.73
N ILE A 66 -6.89 13.90 3.57
CA ILE A 66 -7.41 14.50 2.34
C ILE A 66 -8.67 13.76 1.83
N ILE A 67 -8.69 12.43 1.95
CA ILE A 67 -9.81 11.63 1.39
C ILE A 67 -11.02 11.64 2.33
N PHE A 68 -10.80 11.58 3.65
CA PHE A 68 -11.86 11.28 4.62
C PHE A 68 -12.04 12.35 5.71
N GLY A 69 -11.11 13.29 5.90
CA GLY A 69 -11.13 14.25 7.00
C GLY A 69 -12.38 15.12 7.03
N ASP A 70 -12.79 15.66 5.90
CA ASP A 70 -13.98 16.51 5.78
C ASP A 70 -15.31 15.75 5.91
N ARG A 71 -15.27 14.42 6.02
CA ARG A 71 -16.47 13.56 6.12
C ARG A 71 -16.89 13.30 7.57
N GLY A 72 -16.27 13.97 8.54
CA GLY A 72 -16.57 13.82 9.97
C GLY A 72 -16.28 12.40 10.49
N LYS A 73 -15.30 11.71 9.91
CA LYS A 73 -14.87 10.37 10.33
C LYS A 73 -13.59 10.45 11.15
N ASP A 74 -13.60 9.78 12.29
CA ASP A 74 -12.37 9.57 13.04
C ASP A 74 -11.42 8.67 12.25
N ILE A 75 -10.20 9.15 12.03
CA ILE A 75 -9.14 8.39 11.37
C ILE A 75 -8.29 7.74 12.44
N VAL A 76 -8.36 6.42 12.52
CA VAL A 76 -7.61 5.62 13.50
C VAL A 76 -6.24 5.29 12.94
N THR A 77 -5.20 5.92 13.46
CA THR A 77 -3.81 5.62 13.10
C THR A 77 -3.31 4.36 13.80
N ASN A 78 -2.55 3.53 13.07
CA ASN A 78 -2.01 2.30 13.62
C ASN A 78 -0.65 1.94 13.01
N PRO A 79 0.44 1.88 13.82
CA PRO A 79 1.78 1.56 13.34
C PRO A 79 1.91 0.12 12.80
N LYS A 80 0.96 -0.76 13.11
CA LYS A 80 0.92 -2.12 12.53
C LYS A 80 0.60 -2.13 11.03
N PHE A 81 0.15 -1.01 10.46
CA PHE A 81 -0.07 -0.84 9.02
C PHE A 81 1.04 -0.06 8.31
N ARG A 82 2.18 0.18 8.96
CA ARG A 82 3.38 0.74 8.30
C ARG A 82 3.85 -0.14 7.15
N GLU A 83 4.63 0.46 6.24
CA GLU A 83 5.35 -0.23 5.18
C GLU A 83 6.34 -1.27 5.77
N ILE A 84 6.91 -2.12 4.93
CA ILE A 84 8.04 -2.96 5.34
C ILE A 84 9.15 -2.09 5.92
N ASN A 85 9.69 -2.51 7.06
CA ASN A 85 10.88 -1.88 7.63
C ASN A 85 12.10 -2.28 6.79
N PHE A 86 12.62 -1.35 6.00
CA PHE A 86 13.81 -1.60 5.19
C PHE A 86 15.12 -1.39 5.97
N GLY A 87 15.07 -1.07 7.27
CA GLY A 87 16.22 -1.01 8.15
C GLY A 87 17.40 -0.24 7.57
N ALA A 88 18.55 -0.89 7.44
CA ALA A 88 19.77 -0.26 6.94
C ALA A 88 19.69 0.19 5.47
N TRP A 89 18.68 -0.20 4.71
CA TRP A 89 18.49 0.22 3.32
C TRP A 89 17.68 1.51 3.19
N GLU A 90 17.05 1.98 4.26
CA GLU A 90 16.24 3.19 4.22
C GLU A 90 17.06 4.42 3.84
N GLY A 91 16.52 5.24 2.95
CA GLY A 91 17.17 6.43 2.41
C GLY A 91 18.09 6.18 1.21
N TYR A 92 18.34 4.91 0.85
CA TYR A 92 19.12 4.55 -0.34
C TYR A 92 18.22 4.12 -1.49
N THR A 93 18.71 4.33 -2.71
CA THR A 93 18.12 3.76 -3.92
C THR A 93 18.50 2.27 -4.02
N PHE A 94 17.83 1.57 -4.94
CA PHE A 94 18.15 0.17 -5.25
C PHE A 94 19.63 -0.02 -5.63
N GLU A 95 20.16 0.84 -6.50
CA GLU A 95 21.54 0.75 -6.97
C GLU A 95 22.55 1.05 -5.84
N GLU A 96 22.24 2.01 -4.99
CA GLU A 96 23.07 2.33 -3.82
C GLU A 96 23.09 1.17 -2.81
N VAL A 97 21.96 0.52 -2.56
CA VAL A 97 21.89 -0.66 -1.68
C VAL A 97 22.72 -1.78 -2.26
N LYS A 98 22.60 -2.06 -3.56
CA LYS A 98 23.38 -3.07 -4.27
C LYS A 98 24.89 -2.81 -4.14
N ALA A 99 25.32 -1.58 -4.37
CA ALA A 99 26.73 -1.20 -4.31
C ALA A 99 27.28 -1.22 -2.88
N LYS A 100 26.55 -0.62 -1.93
CA LYS A 100 27.02 -0.40 -0.56
C LYS A 100 27.04 -1.66 0.30
N PHE A 101 26.05 -2.53 0.14
CA PHE A 101 25.88 -3.72 0.98
C PHE A 101 26.36 -4.99 0.30
N GLY A 102 26.98 -4.89 -0.89
CA GLY A 102 27.65 -6.03 -1.55
C GLY A 102 26.70 -7.14 -2.00
N TYR A 103 25.42 -6.84 -2.19
CA TYR A 103 24.44 -7.84 -2.58
C TYR A 103 24.59 -8.29 -4.04
N GLY A 104 25.30 -7.54 -4.91
CA GLY A 104 25.58 -7.92 -6.30
C GLY A 104 24.43 -8.68 -6.96
N ASP A 105 24.75 -9.86 -7.52
CA ASP A 105 23.75 -10.76 -8.10
C ASP A 105 22.75 -11.33 -7.08
N LYS A 106 23.10 -11.34 -5.78
CA LYS A 106 22.18 -11.78 -4.72
C LYS A 106 21.00 -10.83 -4.49
N PHE A 107 21.12 -9.56 -4.85
CA PHE A 107 20.02 -8.60 -4.70
C PHE A 107 18.99 -8.75 -5.84
N ASN A 108 19.41 -8.98 -7.06
CA ASN A 108 18.51 -9.39 -8.14
C ASN A 108 17.86 -10.73 -7.78
N PHE A 109 18.64 -11.66 -7.22
CA PHE A 109 18.13 -12.90 -6.67
C PHE A 109 17.12 -12.69 -5.52
N TRP A 110 17.27 -11.67 -4.69
CA TRP A 110 16.29 -11.32 -3.66
C TRP A 110 14.99 -10.78 -4.26
N LEU A 111 15.05 -9.97 -5.32
CA LEU A 111 13.86 -9.50 -6.03
C LEU A 111 13.18 -10.58 -6.86
N GLU A 112 13.97 -11.45 -7.49
CA GLU A 112 13.49 -12.51 -8.39
C GLU A 112 13.08 -13.77 -7.62
N ASN A 113 13.73 -14.04 -6.50
CA ASN A 113 13.51 -15.22 -5.66
C ASN A 113 13.37 -14.82 -4.19
N ILE A 114 12.45 -13.91 -3.88
CA ILE A 114 12.25 -13.49 -2.50
C ILE A 114 12.02 -14.72 -1.64
N LYS A 115 13.12 -15.16 -1.00
CA LYS A 115 13.01 -16.08 0.11
C LYS A 115 12.33 -15.30 1.20
N VAL A 116 11.15 -15.73 1.56
CA VAL A 116 10.25 -15.14 2.55
C VAL A 116 10.99 -14.87 3.89
N GLU A 117 12.11 -15.55 4.08
CA GLU A 117 12.95 -15.57 5.30
C GLU A 117 14.18 -14.64 5.24
N VAL A 118 14.42 -13.89 4.13
CA VAL A 118 15.58 -12.99 4.08
C VAL A 118 15.33 -11.77 4.95
N ASN A 119 16.11 -11.65 6.01
CA ASN A 119 16.09 -10.49 6.89
C ASN A 119 16.88 -9.33 6.26
N ILE A 120 16.23 -8.19 6.12
CA ILE A 120 16.92 -6.94 5.83
C ILE A 120 17.71 -6.54 7.09
N PRO A 121 18.99 -6.15 7.00
CA PRO A 121 19.75 -5.74 8.18
C PRO A 121 19.03 -4.63 8.96
N GLN A 122 18.75 -4.84 10.24
CA GLN A 122 17.98 -3.94 11.12
C GLN A 122 16.53 -3.68 10.65
N GLY A 123 16.05 -4.44 9.69
CA GLY A 123 14.70 -4.36 9.14
C GLY A 123 13.87 -5.59 9.50
N GLU A 124 12.82 -5.82 8.74
CA GLU A 124 11.93 -6.98 8.89
C GLU A 124 11.96 -7.87 7.64
N SER A 125 11.67 -9.16 7.84
CA SER A 125 11.43 -10.10 6.76
C SER A 125 10.00 -9.94 6.20
N LEU A 126 9.71 -10.59 5.08
CA LEU A 126 8.33 -10.63 4.56
C LEU A 126 7.39 -11.41 5.49
N VAL A 127 7.92 -12.37 6.26
CA VAL A 127 7.13 -13.08 7.28
C VAL A 127 6.76 -12.14 8.42
N ASP A 128 7.72 -11.36 8.93
CA ASP A 128 7.45 -10.39 10.00
C ASP A 128 6.40 -9.35 9.55
N LEU A 129 6.55 -8.82 8.32
CA LEU A 129 5.57 -7.92 7.72
C LEU A 129 4.18 -8.58 7.66
N ASN A 130 4.11 -9.81 7.15
CA ASN A 130 2.86 -10.57 7.03
C ASN A 130 2.19 -10.73 8.39
N ASP A 131 2.92 -11.23 9.35
CA ASP A 131 2.37 -11.57 10.67
C ASP A 131 1.87 -10.31 11.39
N ARG A 132 2.63 -9.22 11.33
CA ARG A 132 2.25 -7.93 11.88
C ARG A 132 0.97 -7.37 11.25
N VAL A 133 0.91 -7.37 9.93
CA VAL A 133 -0.18 -6.78 9.16
C VAL A 133 -1.45 -7.62 9.27
N MET A 134 -1.33 -8.94 9.08
CA MET A 134 -2.49 -9.83 9.08
C MET A 134 -3.09 -10.02 10.48
N ALA A 135 -2.26 -10.07 11.52
CA ALA A 135 -2.76 -10.09 12.90
C ALA A 135 -3.64 -8.86 13.19
N GLU A 136 -3.15 -7.67 12.81
CA GLU A 136 -3.92 -6.44 13.05
C GLU A 136 -5.13 -6.30 12.14
N LEU A 137 -5.03 -6.67 10.86
CA LEU A 137 -6.19 -6.67 9.97
C LEU A 137 -7.30 -7.58 10.51
N ASN A 138 -6.95 -8.78 10.96
CA ASN A 138 -7.92 -9.69 11.57
C ASN A 138 -8.58 -9.11 12.83
N ASN A 139 -7.83 -8.36 13.65
CA ASN A 139 -8.39 -7.66 14.81
C ASN A 139 -9.40 -6.59 14.38
N VAL A 140 -9.06 -5.80 13.34
CA VAL A 140 -9.95 -4.78 12.78
C VAL A 140 -11.23 -5.41 12.22
N LEU A 141 -11.10 -6.46 11.41
CA LEU A 141 -12.26 -7.17 10.81
C LEU A 141 -13.19 -7.71 11.89
N LYS A 142 -12.66 -8.44 12.89
CA LYS A 142 -13.42 -8.98 14.02
C LYS A 142 -14.18 -7.91 14.82
N LYS A 143 -13.60 -6.71 15.01
CA LYS A 143 -14.29 -5.61 15.70
C LYS A 143 -15.52 -5.13 14.92
N GLN A 144 -15.44 -5.16 13.59
CA GLN A 144 -16.52 -4.68 12.72
C GLN A 144 -17.62 -5.75 12.49
N GLU A 145 -17.28 -7.02 12.52
CA GLU A 145 -18.24 -8.14 12.40
C GLU A 145 -19.27 -8.20 13.54
N LYS A 146 -18.96 -7.64 14.70
CA LYS A 146 -19.89 -7.63 15.85
C LYS A 146 -21.12 -6.73 15.66
N ILE A 147 -21.21 -6.02 14.56
CA ILE A 147 -22.29 -5.08 14.27
C ILE A 147 -23.15 -5.67 13.14
N ASP A 148 -24.40 -5.92 13.41
CA ASP A 148 -25.39 -6.67 12.60
C ASP A 148 -25.83 -5.95 11.30
N LYS A 149 -24.88 -5.34 10.56
CA LYS A 149 -25.13 -4.66 9.26
C LYS A 149 -23.90 -4.76 8.38
N ASP A 150 -24.10 -4.70 7.07
CA ASP A 150 -23.03 -4.58 6.10
C ASP A 150 -22.16 -3.35 6.38
N LYS A 151 -20.85 -3.51 6.33
CA LYS A 151 -19.86 -2.49 6.69
C LYS A 151 -18.86 -2.26 5.58
N THR A 152 -18.49 -1.00 5.41
CA THR A 152 -17.35 -0.60 4.58
C THR A 152 -16.27 0.00 5.47
N ILE A 153 -15.06 -0.55 5.38
CA ILE A 153 -13.85 -0.07 6.07
C ILE A 153 -12.88 0.44 5.03
N ALA A 154 -12.27 1.59 5.26
CA ALA A 154 -11.13 2.06 4.50
C ALA A 154 -9.83 1.86 5.29
N LEU A 155 -8.77 1.41 4.63
CA LEU A 155 -7.42 1.31 5.15
C LEU A 155 -6.45 2.01 4.19
N VAL A 156 -5.85 3.11 4.64
CA VAL A 156 -4.83 3.85 3.89
C VAL A 156 -3.45 3.43 4.40
N CYS A 157 -2.65 2.81 3.54
CA CYS A 157 -1.35 2.26 3.93
C CYS A 157 -0.35 2.27 2.75
N HIS A 158 0.47 1.25 2.61
CA HIS A 158 1.65 1.23 1.75
C HIS A 158 1.64 0.05 0.77
N GLY A 159 2.54 0.11 -0.22
CA GLY A 159 2.59 -0.86 -1.29
C GLY A 159 2.87 -2.29 -0.81
N GLY A 160 3.85 -2.49 0.07
CA GLY A 160 4.16 -3.80 0.64
C GLY A 160 3.04 -4.33 1.52
N THR A 161 2.48 -3.47 2.38
CA THR A 161 1.34 -3.80 3.25
C THR A 161 0.12 -4.28 2.45
N ILE A 162 -0.25 -3.55 1.37
CA ILE A 162 -1.37 -3.94 0.51
C ILE A 162 -1.09 -5.26 -0.20
N ARG A 163 0.14 -5.46 -0.71
CA ARG A 163 0.54 -6.69 -1.39
C ARG A 163 0.41 -7.91 -0.47
N VAL A 164 0.82 -7.78 0.79
CA VAL A 164 0.63 -8.84 1.79
C VAL A 164 -0.84 -9.17 1.97
N ILE A 165 -1.70 -8.17 2.16
CA ILE A 165 -3.13 -8.38 2.34
C ILE A 165 -3.76 -9.07 1.12
N LEU A 166 -3.43 -8.59 -0.09
CA LEU A 166 -3.92 -9.16 -1.34
C LEU A 166 -3.40 -10.58 -1.57
N SER A 167 -2.12 -10.85 -1.25
CA SER A 167 -1.53 -12.19 -1.40
C SER A 167 -2.23 -13.22 -0.52
N ASN A 168 -2.60 -12.84 0.71
CA ASN A 168 -3.39 -13.69 1.60
C ASN A 168 -4.82 -13.86 1.07
N ALA A 169 -5.48 -12.79 0.64
CA ALA A 169 -6.84 -12.84 0.11
C ALA A 169 -6.95 -13.71 -1.16
N LEU A 170 -5.94 -13.68 -2.02
CA LEU A 170 -5.86 -14.46 -3.25
C LEU A 170 -5.26 -15.86 -3.05
N ASN A 171 -4.70 -16.15 -1.87
CA ASN A 171 -4.01 -17.40 -1.55
C ASN A 171 -2.86 -17.73 -2.53
N ILE A 172 -2.10 -16.71 -2.97
CA ILE A 172 -0.98 -16.88 -3.93
C ILE A 172 0.38 -17.07 -3.25
N GLY A 173 0.44 -16.90 -1.93
CA GLY A 173 1.66 -16.97 -1.12
C GLY A 173 2.53 -15.71 -1.23
N LEU A 174 3.28 -15.42 -0.15
CA LEU A 174 4.09 -14.20 -0.02
C LEU A 174 5.17 -14.05 -1.10
N LYS A 175 5.74 -15.16 -1.59
CA LYS A 175 6.75 -15.16 -2.66
C LYS A 175 6.26 -14.50 -3.96
N ASN A 176 4.95 -14.47 -4.18
CA ASN A 176 4.34 -13.92 -5.39
C ASN A 176 3.75 -12.51 -5.16
N MET A 177 3.90 -11.92 -3.98
CA MET A 177 3.29 -10.62 -3.66
C MET A 177 3.79 -9.48 -4.58
N TRP A 178 5.01 -9.58 -5.09
CA TRP A 178 5.59 -8.59 -5.98
C TRP A 178 5.03 -8.63 -7.40
N ASN A 179 4.30 -9.70 -7.77
CA ASN A 179 3.58 -9.79 -9.05
C ASN A 179 2.32 -8.90 -9.05
N ILE A 180 1.96 -8.31 -7.91
CA ILE A 180 0.84 -7.39 -7.78
C ILE A 180 1.38 -5.96 -7.83
N GLU A 181 1.10 -5.23 -8.89
CA GLU A 181 1.44 -3.81 -8.96
C GLU A 181 0.60 -2.98 -7.98
N GLN A 182 1.20 -1.93 -7.44
CA GLN A 182 0.51 -0.96 -6.59
C GLN A 182 1.04 0.44 -6.89
N TYR A 183 0.23 1.27 -7.54
CA TYR A 183 0.55 2.68 -7.83
C TYR A 183 0.11 3.61 -6.71
N SER A 184 0.61 4.85 -6.70
CA SER A 184 0.21 5.87 -5.73
C SER A 184 -1.31 6.12 -5.84
N THR A 185 -1.99 6.18 -4.71
CA THR A 185 -3.45 6.25 -4.57
C THR A 185 -4.23 5.11 -5.23
N ALA A 186 -3.57 4.01 -5.60
CA ALA A 186 -4.27 2.84 -6.13
C ALA A 186 -5.35 2.36 -5.16
N LEU A 187 -6.52 2.08 -5.73
CA LEU A 187 -7.70 1.58 -5.05
C LEU A 187 -7.79 0.07 -5.21
N ASN A 188 -7.95 -0.65 -4.12
CA ASN A 188 -8.19 -2.09 -4.12
C ASN A 188 -9.42 -2.37 -3.25
N ILE A 189 -10.21 -3.39 -3.61
CA ILE A 189 -11.43 -3.76 -2.88
C ILE A 189 -11.43 -5.26 -2.63
N ILE A 190 -11.63 -5.62 -1.36
CA ILE A 190 -11.86 -7.00 -0.92
C ILE A 190 -13.22 -7.05 -0.24
N ASN A 191 -14.09 -7.94 -0.68
CA ASN A 191 -15.34 -8.24 -0.01
C ASN A 191 -15.19 -9.50 0.82
N TYR A 192 -15.61 -9.45 2.07
CA TYR A 192 -15.63 -10.61 2.98
C TYR A 192 -17.06 -11.08 3.16
N TYR A 193 -17.31 -12.37 2.90
CA TYR A 193 -18.57 -13.06 3.14
C TYR A 193 -18.27 -14.33 3.93
N ASP A 194 -18.84 -14.46 5.11
CA ASP A 194 -18.64 -15.62 5.98
C ASP A 194 -17.16 -16.01 6.12
N HIS A 195 -16.33 -15.02 6.44
CA HIS A 195 -14.86 -15.10 6.60
C HIS A 195 -14.08 -15.46 5.33
N LYS A 196 -14.72 -15.53 4.15
CA LYS A 196 -14.04 -15.72 2.86
C LYS A 196 -13.80 -14.38 2.18
N ALA A 197 -12.57 -14.19 1.70
CA ALA A 197 -12.17 -13.00 0.97
C ALA A 197 -12.41 -13.15 -0.54
N PHE A 198 -13.02 -12.14 -1.16
CA PHE A 198 -13.24 -12.04 -2.59
C PHE A 198 -12.62 -10.71 -3.07
N VAL A 199 -11.55 -10.79 -3.84
CA VAL A 199 -10.88 -9.60 -4.38
C VAL A 199 -11.68 -9.11 -5.57
N ALA A 200 -12.30 -7.93 -5.42
CA ALA A 200 -13.18 -7.33 -6.44
C ALA A 200 -12.45 -6.32 -7.32
N LEU A 201 -11.36 -5.70 -6.82
CA LEU A 201 -10.61 -4.68 -7.54
C LEU A 201 -9.16 -4.70 -7.08
N ILE A 202 -8.23 -4.55 -8.02
CA ILE A 202 -6.78 -4.46 -7.73
C ILE A 202 -6.18 -3.30 -8.52
N ASN A 203 -5.39 -2.47 -7.83
CA ASN A 203 -4.52 -1.44 -8.42
C ASN A 203 -5.24 -0.47 -9.38
N ASP A 204 -6.48 -0.11 -9.07
CA ASP A 204 -7.25 0.80 -9.92
C ASP A 204 -6.83 2.25 -9.66
N THR A 205 -6.45 2.94 -10.73
CA THR A 205 -6.04 4.34 -10.76
C THR A 205 -6.87 5.18 -11.74
N SER A 206 -8.05 4.72 -12.14
CA SER A 206 -8.91 5.39 -13.14
C SER A 206 -9.28 6.82 -12.75
N HIS A 207 -9.25 7.17 -11.46
CA HIS A 207 -9.43 8.55 -10.99
C HIS A 207 -8.29 9.50 -11.39
N LEU A 208 -7.18 8.98 -11.97
CA LEU A 208 -6.04 9.76 -12.44
C LEU A 208 -6.01 9.91 -13.99
N GLU A 209 -6.99 9.39 -14.71
CA GLU A 209 -6.97 9.31 -16.20
C GLU A 209 -6.81 10.68 -16.88
N ASP A 210 -7.41 11.76 -16.36
CA ASP A 210 -7.24 13.11 -16.92
C ASP A 210 -5.78 13.61 -16.90
N TRP A 211 -4.91 12.99 -16.10
CA TRP A 211 -3.47 13.28 -16.07
C TRP A 211 -2.77 12.88 -17.36
N TRP A 212 -3.25 11.83 -18.05
CA TRP A 212 -2.70 11.35 -19.32
C TRP A 212 -3.02 12.31 -20.48
N GLU A 213 -4.18 12.94 -20.44
CA GLU A 213 -4.61 13.91 -21.45
C GLU A 213 -3.88 15.26 -21.31
N SER A 214 -3.37 15.61 -20.13
CA SER A 214 -2.69 16.88 -19.85
C SER A 214 -1.22 16.93 -20.29
N GLY A 215 -0.72 15.93 -21.05
CA GLY A 215 0.58 15.99 -21.74
C GLY A 215 1.80 15.46 -20.98
N LEU A 216 1.65 14.88 -19.80
CA LEU A 216 2.69 14.09 -19.20
C LEU A 216 2.71 12.67 -19.78
N LYS A 217 3.22 12.54 -21.00
CA LYS A 217 3.58 11.25 -21.57
C LYS A 217 4.61 10.63 -20.64
N ILE A 218 4.20 9.64 -19.84
CA ILE A 218 5.16 8.71 -19.25
C ILE A 218 5.80 8.02 -20.45
N ASN A 219 7.11 8.17 -20.56
CA ASN A 219 7.91 7.55 -21.62
C ASN A 219 7.87 6.03 -21.41
N THR A 220 6.88 5.37 -22.00
CA THR A 220 6.78 3.91 -22.09
C THR A 220 7.73 3.33 -23.13
N ASP A 221 8.50 4.18 -23.83
CA ASP A 221 9.41 3.80 -24.91
C ASP A 221 10.82 3.42 -24.43
N LYS A 222 10.92 2.66 -23.34
CA LYS A 222 12.16 1.95 -23.02
C LYS A 222 11.89 0.48 -22.72
N LYS A 223 11.32 -0.23 -23.69
CA LYS A 223 11.45 -1.68 -23.86
C LYS A 223 11.07 -2.08 -25.27
N LYS A 224 11.87 -1.65 -26.25
CA LYS A 224 12.07 -2.32 -27.53
C LYS A 224 13.44 -1.85 -27.99
N ASP A 225 14.44 -2.59 -27.62
CA ASP A 225 15.68 -2.82 -28.36
C ASP A 225 16.65 -3.54 -27.41
N GLU A 226 16.97 -4.77 -27.84
CA GLU A 226 17.88 -5.82 -27.37
C GLU A 226 17.28 -6.92 -26.52
#